data_a432ac66a6710c89cf162c0bca4b689e
#
_entry.id   a432ac66a6710c89cf162c0bca4b689e
#
_cell.length_a   1.000
_cell.length_b   1.000
_cell.length_c   1.000
_cell.angle_alpha   90.00
_cell.angle_beta   90.00
_cell.angle_gamma   90.00
#
_symmetry.space_group_name_H-M   'P 1'
#
loop_
_entity.id
_entity.type
_entity.pdbx_description
1 polymer ?
#
loop_
_entity_poly.entity_id
_entity_poly.type
_entity_poly.pdbx_seq_one_letter_code
_entity_poly.pdbx_strand_id
1 'polypeptide(L)'
;MDIRMSDGRHVTKYSAFAAMHPWTNFIYIALVLVITMFTMNPVILAVSYVGSLALGIYLMITIPVVIFSVVIQPVFNYSGITPVFYINDNMVCLENIIYGAVISVLLISVIQWCSVAASYLSSEKMMYLFGSFIPSVGMIFSMILRMIPLMRKRYRQIHEAQMGLRGAGNRNGIFEKIGHFTNEFSTLITWSLESSMETSISMESRGYGLKGRTSFNRFRFTLKDAFTIIIMLVCFVMAIIPIAGRKLAVYYLPMIYFTKLGIEGVLAVAA
;
A
#
# COMPACT_ATOMS: atom_id res chain seq x y z
N MET A 1 -18.72 13.48 14.61
CA MET A 1 -17.75 13.12 15.67
C MET A 1 -16.40 12.95 14.98
N ASP A 2 -15.65 14.08 14.88
CA ASP A 2 -14.37 14.14 14.18
C ASP A 2 -13.29 13.56 15.09
N ILE A 3 -12.81 12.37 14.75
CA ILE A 3 -11.61 11.82 15.36
C ILE A 3 -10.43 12.40 14.59
N ARG A 4 -9.87 13.50 15.09
CA ARG A 4 -8.57 14.02 14.68
C ARG A 4 -7.51 12.96 15.00
N MET A 5 -7.09 12.19 14.02
CA MET A 5 -5.83 11.48 14.14
C MET A 5 -4.68 12.48 13.93
N SER A 6 -3.65 12.41 14.78
CA SER A 6 -2.53 13.35 14.90
C SER A 6 -1.57 13.40 13.70
N ASP A 7 -1.98 12.93 12.54
CA ASP A 7 -1.13 12.77 11.37
C ASP A 7 -1.80 13.37 10.13
N GLY A 8 -2.16 14.65 10.18
CA GLY A 8 -2.46 15.56 9.04
C GLY A 8 -3.19 15.03 7.79
N ARG A 9 -3.64 13.79 7.78
CA ARG A 9 -4.31 13.14 6.64
C ARG A 9 -5.83 13.36 6.74
N HIS A 10 -6.31 14.37 6.04
CA HIS A 10 -7.73 14.52 5.76
C HIS A 10 -8.20 13.43 4.79
N VAL A 11 -8.43 12.22 5.30
CA VAL A 11 -9.25 11.26 4.58
C VAL A 11 -10.70 11.72 4.76
N THR A 12 -11.28 12.25 3.70
CA THR A 12 -12.72 12.54 3.67
C THR A 12 -13.47 11.24 3.90
N LYS A 13 -13.96 11.03 5.12
CA LYS A 13 -14.60 9.81 5.65
C LYS A 13 -15.89 9.42 4.92
N TYR A 14 -16.26 10.15 3.87
CA TYR A 14 -17.53 10.05 3.16
C TYR A 14 -17.41 9.86 1.65
N SER A 15 -16.32 9.28 1.13
CA SER A 15 -16.35 8.90 -0.26
C SER A 15 -17.25 7.66 -0.43
N ALA A 16 -18.08 7.64 -1.47
CA ALA A 16 -18.91 6.49 -1.83
C ALA A 16 -18.07 5.20 -1.92
N PHE A 17 -16.80 5.33 -2.33
CA PHE A 17 -15.82 4.26 -2.40
C PHE A 17 -15.49 3.66 -1.02
N ALA A 18 -15.41 4.47 0.04
CA ALA A 18 -15.18 3.98 1.41
C ALA A 18 -16.34 3.12 1.94
N ALA A 19 -17.56 3.38 1.46
CA ALA A 19 -18.78 2.66 1.87
C ALA A 19 -18.99 1.34 1.12
N MET A 20 -18.27 1.09 0.00
CA MET A 20 -18.40 -0.12 -0.78
C MET A 20 -17.89 -1.36 -0.04
N HIS A 21 -18.35 -2.53 -0.50
CA HIS A 21 -17.96 -3.82 0.04
C HIS A 21 -16.43 -4.02 0.00
N PRO A 22 -15.81 -4.63 1.03
CA PRO A 22 -14.34 -4.82 1.09
C PRO A 22 -13.73 -5.51 -0.14
N TRP A 23 -14.44 -6.50 -0.69
CA TRP A 23 -14.03 -7.21 -1.90
C TRP A 23 -13.97 -6.30 -3.13
N THR A 24 -14.95 -5.41 -3.28
CA THR A 24 -15.00 -4.46 -4.41
C THR A 24 -13.80 -3.52 -4.37
N ASN A 25 -13.50 -2.96 -3.19
CA ASN A 25 -12.35 -2.06 -3.02
C ASN A 25 -11.01 -2.77 -3.26
N PHE A 26 -10.87 -3.99 -2.73
CA PHE A 26 -9.64 -4.77 -2.89
C PHE A 26 -9.39 -5.14 -4.35
N ILE A 27 -10.41 -5.66 -5.04
CA ILE A 27 -10.34 -6.04 -6.45
C ILE A 27 -9.99 -4.81 -7.31
N TYR A 28 -10.68 -3.68 -7.09
CA TYR A 28 -10.40 -2.45 -7.83
C TYR A 28 -8.95 -2.03 -7.73
N ILE A 29 -8.44 -1.87 -6.51
CA ILE A 29 -7.07 -1.43 -6.26
C ILE A 29 -6.06 -2.44 -6.86
N ALA A 30 -6.30 -3.73 -6.69
CA ALA A 30 -5.43 -4.78 -7.23
C ALA A 30 -5.38 -4.73 -8.77
N LEU A 31 -6.53 -4.58 -9.45
CA LEU A 31 -6.60 -4.49 -10.90
C LEU A 31 -5.88 -3.26 -11.44
N VAL A 32 -6.09 -2.09 -10.81
CA VAL A 32 -5.42 -0.86 -11.23
C VAL A 32 -3.91 -0.94 -11.00
N LEU A 33 -3.45 -1.50 -9.88
CA LEU A 33 -2.02 -1.73 -9.64
C LEU A 33 -1.41 -2.64 -10.71
N VAL A 34 -2.09 -3.73 -11.06
CA VAL A 34 -1.63 -4.64 -12.11
C VAL A 34 -1.49 -3.90 -13.44
N ILE A 35 -2.52 -3.15 -13.88
CA ILE A 35 -2.46 -2.38 -15.12
C ILE A 35 -1.29 -1.39 -15.08
N THR A 36 -1.16 -0.63 -13.98
CA THR A 36 -0.11 0.40 -13.85
C THR A 36 1.29 -0.21 -13.89
N MET A 37 1.50 -1.37 -13.27
CA MET A 37 2.82 -2.04 -13.24
C MET A 37 3.20 -2.69 -14.57
N PHE A 38 2.22 -3.18 -15.32
CA PHE A 38 2.49 -3.86 -16.61
C PHE A 38 2.52 -2.92 -17.82
N THR A 39 2.22 -1.63 -17.62
CA THR A 39 2.13 -0.66 -18.72
C THR A 39 3.21 0.40 -18.63
N MET A 40 4.01 0.54 -19.70
CA MET A 40 4.96 1.65 -19.87
C MET A 40 4.44 2.74 -20.82
N ASN A 41 3.15 2.73 -21.15
CA ASN A 41 2.56 3.75 -22.00
C ASN A 41 2.30 5.03 -21.19
N PRO A 42 2.87 6.20 -21.60
CA PRO A 42 2.78 7.43 -20.83
C PRO A 42 1.34 7.95 -20.67
N VAL A 43 0.45 7.64 -21.63
CA VAL A 43 -0.94 8.07 -21.58
C VAL A 43 -1.70 7.32 -20.50
N ILE A 44 -1.57 5.99 -20.43
CA ILE A 44 -2.22 5.15 -19.41
C ILE A 44 -1.66 5.49 -18.01
N LEU A 45 -0.36 5.70 -17.91
CA LEU A 45 0.28 6.11 -16.66
C LEU A 45 -0.23 7.48 -16.19
N ALA A 46 -0.40 8.44 -17.10
CA ALA A 46 -0.96 9.75 -16.77
C ALA A 46 -2.41 9.66 -16.26
N VAL A 47 -3.25 8.83 -16.91
CA VAL A 47 -4.63 8.60 -16.48
C VAL A 47 -4.66 7.92 -15.11
N SER A 48 -3.84 6.89 -14.90
CA SER A 48 -3.70 6.21 -13.60
C SER A 48 -3.25 7.18 -12.50
N TYR A 49 -2.30 8.05 -12.80
CA TYR A 49 -1.82 9.09 -11.88
C TYR A 49 -2.92 10.09 -11.51
N VAL A 50 -3.68 10.59 -12.49
CA VAL A 50 -4.82 11.48 -12.24
C VAL A 50 -5.91 10.76 -11.43
N GLY A 51 -6.19 9.50 -11.72
CA GLY A 51 -7.12 8.67 -10.96
C GLY A 51 -6.72 8.50 -9.49
N SER A 52 -5.42 8.30 -9.22
CA SER A 52 -4.90 8.21 -7.86
C SER A 52 -4.99 9.55 -7.11
N LEU A 53 -4.76 10.67 -7.78
CA LEU A 53 -4.95 12.02 -7.22
C LEU A 53 -6.41 12.31 -6.83
N ALA A 54 -7.36 11.84 -7.62
CA ALA A 54 -8.79 12.02 -7.32
C ALA A 54 -9.22 11.31 -6.03
N LEU A 55 -8.57 10.20 -5.68
CA LEU A 55 -8.86 9.41 -4.47
C LEU A 55 -8.01 9.82 -3.26
N GLY A 56 -6.85 10.44 -3.47
CA GLY A 56 -5.99 10.89 -2.37
C GLY A 56 -4.89 11.84 -2.84
N ILE A 57 -4.71 12.96 -2.17
CA ILE A 57 -3.72 13.98 -2.53
C ILE A 57 -2.43 13.76 -1.75
N TYR A 58 -1.41 13.18 -2.39
CA TYR A 58 -0.09 12.93 -1.80
C TYR A 58 1.02 13.61 -2.60
N LEU A 59 0.84 14.90 -2.92
CA LEU A 59 1.75 15.69 -3.76
C LEU A 59 3.15 15.87 -3.14
N MET A 60 3.28 15.82 -1.82
CA MET A 60 4.55 16.10 -1.14
C MET A 60 5.64 15.07 -1.44
N ILE A 61 5.27 13.82 -1.72
CA ILE A 61 6.21 12.73 -2.05
C ILE A 61 6.55 12.74 -3.55
N THR A 62 5.70 13.32 -4.37
CA THR A 62 5.82 13.33 -5.84
C THR A 62 7.08 14.02 -6.32
N ILE A 63 7.36 15.23 -5.81
CA ILE A 63 8.47 16.08 -6.27
C ILE A 63 9.84 15.43 -6.05
N PRO A 64 10.21 14.94 -4.85
CA PRO A 64 11.51 14.31 -4.64
C PRO A 64 11.69 13.03 -5.46
N VAL A 65 10.63 12.24 -5.67
CA VAL A 65 10.71 11.01 -6.47
C VAL A 65 10.95 11.32 -7.95
N VAL A 66 10.29 12.35 -8.50
CA VAL A 66 10.52 12.79 -9.90
C VAL A 66 11.97 13.22 -10.08
N ILE A 67 12.46 14.14 -9.24
CA ILE A 67 13.82 14.65 -9.33
C ILE A 67 14.83 13.51 -9.23
N PHE A 68 14.66 12.63 -8.24
CA PHE A 68 15.55 11.51 -8.03
C PHE A 68 15.58 10.55 -9.23
N SER A 69 14.43 10.19 -9.79
CA SER A 69 14.32 9.25 -10.90
C SER A 69 14.87 9.84 -12.21
N VAL A 70 14.56 11.11 -12.51
CA VAL A 70 15.03 11.81 -13.72
C VAL A 70 16.55 12.00 -13.70
N VAL A 71 17.14 12.20 -12.52
CA VAL A 71 18.60 12.36 -12.39
C VAL A 71 19.33 11.01 -12.42
N ILE A 72 18.79 9.99 -11.74
CA ILE A 72 19.46 8.69 -11.62
C ILE A 72 19.47 7.92 -12.94
N GLN A 73 18.39 7.94 -13.71
CA GLN A 73 18.30 7.18 -14.94
C GLN A 73 19.40 7.48 -15.95
N PRO A 74 19.69 8.74 -16.29
CA PRO A 74 20.79 9.06 -17.21
C PRO A 74 22.18 8.73 -16.67
N VAL A 75 22.35 8.66 -15.35
CA VAL A 75 23.64 8.36 -14.71
C VAL A 75 23.95 6.85 -14.80
N PHE A 76 22.94 5.98 -14.75
CA PHE A 76 23.14 4.53 -14.76
C PHE A 76 22.89 3.87 -16.13
N ASN A 77 22.13 4.52 -17.02
CA ASN A 77 21.85 4.02 -18.37
C ASN A 77 22.43 4.94 -19.42
N TYR A 78 23.32 4.39 -20.26
CA TYR A 78 23.99 5.12 -21.33
C TYR A 78 23.49 4.71 -22.72
N SER A 79 22.32 4.04 -22.80
CA SER A 79 21.74 3.55 -24.06
C SER A 79 20.89 4.65 -24.69
N GLY A 80 21.25 5.11 -25.88
CA GLY A 80 20.52 6.10 -26.65
C GLY A 80 21.35 6.58 -27.84
N ILE A 81 20.71 7.28 -28.79
CA ILE A 81 21.35 7.72 -30.04
C ILE A 81 21.59 9.23 -30.05
N THR A 82 20.75 10.01 -29.34
CA THR A 82 20.85 11.47 -29.32
C THR A 82 21.58 11.98 -28.06
N PRO A 83 22.90 12.29 -28.14
CA PRO A 83 23.64 12.80 -27.01
C PRO A 83 23.23 14.26 -26.74
N VAL A 84 22.90 14.57 -25.48
CA VAL A 84 22.58 15.95 -25.04
C VAL A 84 23.80 16.60 -24.41
N PHE A 85 24.51 15.88 -23.55
CA PHE A 85 25.75 16.31 -22.93
C PHE A 85 26.58 15.12 -22.44
N TYR A 86 27.85 15.38 -22.11
CA TYR A 86 28.78 14.36 -21.62
C TYR A 86 29.09 14.61 -20.15
N ILE A 87 28.99 13.57 -19.33
CA ILE A 87 29.44 13.59 -17.93
C ILE A 87 30.47 12.48 -17.76
N ASN A 88 31.72 12.87 -17.42
CA ASN A 88 32.81 11.94 -17.12
C ASN A 88 32.99 10.86 -18.21
N ASP A 89 33.10 11.28 -19.49
CA ASP A 89 33.17 10.44 -20.69
C ASP A 89 31.94 9.59 -21.02
N ASN A 90 30.87 9.68 -20.24
CA ASN A 90 29.62 9.00 -20.51
C ASN A 90 28.63 9.91 -21.23
N MET A 91 27.99 9.39 -22.28
CA MET A 91 26.98 10.12 -23.06
C MET A 91 25.64 10.10 -22.32
N VAL A 92 25.11 11.28 -21.99
CA VAL A 92 23.74 11.41 -21.51
C VAL A 92 22.84 11.65 -22.70
N CYS A 93 21.95 10.69 -22.99
CA CYS A 93 21.04 10.73 -24.13
C CYS A 93 19.66 11.24 -23.73
N LEU A 94 18.98 11.95 -24.65
CA LEU A 94 17.65 12.49 -24.46
C LEU A 94 16.62 11.37 -24.17
N GLU A 95 16.78 10.23 -24.83
CA GLU A 95 15.93 9.05 -24.64
C GLU A 95 15.93 8.58 -23.20
N ASN A 96 17.09 8.61 -22.52
CA ASN A 96 17.21 8.19 -21.11
C ASN A 96 16.53 9.18 -20.16
N ILE A 97 16.53 10.48 -20.46
CA ILE A 97 15.82 11.48 -19.68
C ILE A 97 14.31 11.27 -19.79
N ILE A 98 13.80 11.05 -21.00
CA ILE A 98 12.38 10.78 -21.23
C ILE A 98 11.96 9.46 -20.56
N TYR A 99 12.77 8.43 -20.68
CA TYR A 99 12.53 7.15 -20.02
C TYR A 99 12.51 7.31 -18.49
N GLY A 100 13.45 8.08 -17.94
CA GLY A 100 13.48 8.44 -16.51
C GLY A 100 12.22 9.17 -16.05
N ALA A 101 11.70 10.09 -16.87
CA ALA A 101 10.44 10.77 -16.58
C ALA A 101 9.25 9.81 -16.57
N VAL A 102 9.17 8.89 -17.52
CA VAL A 102 8.07 7.88 -17.56
C VAL A 102 8.15 6.93 -16.38
N ILE A 103 9.34 6.42 -16.04
CA ILE A 103 9.53 5.57 -14.85
C ILE A 103 9.16 6.34 -13.57
N SER A 104 9.49 7.64 -13.48
CA SER A 104 9.09 8.42 -12.31
C SER A 104 7.58 8.49 -12.14
N VAL A 105 6.84 8.71 -13.23
CA VAL A 105 5.37 8.71 -13.19
C VAL A 105 4.82 7.35 -12.78
N LEU A 106 5.42 6.25 -13.29
CA LEU A 106 5.06 4.89 -12.88
C LEU A 106 5.26 4.69 -11.37
N LEU A 107 6.46 4.98 -10.86
CA LEU A 107 6.78 4.81 -9.44
C LEU A 107 5.85 5.62 -8.55
N ILE A 108 5.60 6.89 -8.91
CA ILE A 108 4.69 7.75 -8.15
C ILE A 108 3.28 7.19 -8.17
N SER A 109 2.78 6.77 -9.34
CA SER A 109 1.44 6.19 -9.46
C SER A 109 1.29 4.97 -8.57
N VAL A 110 2.27 4.05 -8.55
CA VAL A 110 2.25 2.88 -7.69
C VAL A 110 2.26 3.27 -6.20
N ILE A 111 3.15 4.19 -5.80
CA ILE A 111 3.21 4.66 -4.41
C ILE A 111 1.89 5.31 -3.98
N GLN A 112 1.28 6.12 -4.85
CA GLN A 112 -0.01 6.75 -4.57
C GLN A 112 -1.13 5.72 -4.45
N TRP A 113 -1.21 4.73 -5.36
CA TRP A 113 -2.19 3.66 -5.27
C TRP A 113 -2.01 2.81 -4.02
N CYS A 114 -0.77 2.51 -3.61
CA CYS A 114 -0.51 1.85 -2.33
C CYS A 114 -0.97 2.70 -1.14
N SER A 115 -0.79 4.01 -1.20
CA SER A 115 -1.26 4.93 -0.16
C SER A 115 -2.79 5.03 -0.10
N VAL A 116 -3.45 5.05 -1.27
CA VAL A 116 -4.91 4.94 -1.39
C VAL A 116 -5.38 3.60 -0.80
N ALA A 117 -4.73 2.49 -1.14
CA ALA A 117 -5.01 1.17 -0.57
C ALA A 117 -4.94 1.18 0.96
N ALA A 118 -3.86 1.71 1.51
CA ALA A 118 -3.68 1.80 2.97
C ALA A 118 -4.74 2.67 3.66
N SER A 119 -5.29 3.67 2.96
CA SER A 119 -6.31 4.55 3.50
C SER A 119 -7.72 3.95 3.45
N TYR A 120 -8.06 3.23 2.38
CA TYR A 120 -9.41 2.68 2.16
C TYR A 120 -9.58 1.24 2.65
N LEU A 121 -8.51 0.44 2.66
CA LEU A 121 -8.50 -0.90 3.22
C LEU A 121 -8.19 -0.84 4.72
N SER A 122 -9.18 -0.46 5.51
CA SER A 122 -9.05 -0.44 6.98
C SER A 122 -8.74 -1.84 7.51
N SER A 123 -8.15 -1.91 8.73
CA SER A 123 -7.85 -3.18 9.40
C SER A 123 -9.09 -4.09 9.52
N GLU A 124 -10.29 -3.52 9.70
CA GLU A 124 -11.54 -4.26 9.76
C GLU A 124 -11.89 -4.91 8.41
N LYS A 125 -11.69 -4.19 7.29
CA LYS A 125 -11.92 -4.72 5.95
C LYS A 125 -10.92 -5.81 5.58
N MET A 126 -9.66 -5.62 5.95
CA MET A 126 -8.62 -6.64 5.76
C MET A 126 -8.92 -7.90 6.58
N MET A 127 -9.36 -7.76 7.83
CA MET A 127 -9.77 -8.88 8.66
C MET A 127 -10.95 -9.65 8.03
N TYR A 128 -11.91 -8.94 7.43
CA TYR A 128 -13.03 -9.55 6.72
C TYR A 128 -12.58 -10.35 5.49
N LEU A 129 -11.68 -9.76 4.68
CA LEU A 129 -11.12 -10.42 3.49
C LEU A 129 -10.41 -11.74 3.85
N PHE A 130 -9.47 -11.69 4.79
CA PHE A 130 -8.71 -12.87 5.21
C PHE A 130 -9.59 -13.90 5.95
N GLY A 131 -10.49 -13.43 6.79
CA GLY A 131 -11.41 -14.30 7.54
C GLY A 131 -12.43 -15.03 6.66
N SER A 132 -12.72 -14.49 5.46
CA SER A 132 -13.60 -15.15 4.49
C SER A 132 -12.94 -16.36 3.83
N PHE A 133 -11.62 -16.31 3.57
CA PHE A 133 -10.88 -17.44 3.00
C PHE A 133 -10.55 -18.51 4.05
N ILE A 134 -10.00 -18.09 5.19
CA ILE A 134 -9.53 -18.99 6.23
C ILE A 134 -10.06 -18.47 7.58
N PRO A 135 -11.14 -19.05 8.11
CA PRO A 135 -11.76 -18.59 9.37
C PRO A 135 -10.80 -18.55 10.56
N SER A 136 -9.85 -19.49 10.61
CA SER A 136 -8.82 -19.53 11.65
C SER A 136 -7.88 -18.32 11.59
N VAL A 137 -7.47 -17.92 10.39
CA VAL A 137 -6.61 -16.73 10.18
C VAL A 137 -7.35 -15.45 10.54
N GLY A 138 -8.62 -15.33 10.19
CA GLY A 138 -9.46 -14.18 10.57
C GLY A 138 -9.54 -14.02 12.10
N MET A 139 -9.64 -15.13 12.84
CA MET A 139 -9.64 -15.12 14.30
C MET A 139 -8.29 -14.65 14.86
N ILE A 140 -7.19 -15.22 14.38
CA ILE A 140 -5.83 -14.82 14.81
C ILE A 140 -5.61 -13.34 14.53
N PHE A 141 -5.98 -12.84 13.35
CA PHE A 141 -5.83 -11.45 12.97
C PHE A 141 -6.63 -10.50 13.87
N SER A 142 -7.86 -10.90 14.24
CA SER A 142 -8.68 -10.16 15.21
C SER A 142 -8.01 -10.05 16.59
N MET A 143 -7.37 -11.14 17.06
CA MET A 143 -6.61 -11.13 18.32
C MET A 143 -5.38 -10.20 18.23
N ILE A 144 -4.62 -10.29 17.14
CA ILE A 144 -3.44 -9.43 16.92
C ILE A 144 -3.83 -7.95 16.92
N LEU A 145 -4.88 -7.57 16.18
CA LEU A 145 -5.35 -6.18 16.12
C LEU A 145 -5.78 -5.64 17.49
N ARG A 146 -6.37 -6.49 18.33
CA ARG A 146 -6.72 -6.16 19.70
C ARG A 146 -5.48 -6.03 20.59
N MET A 147 -4.47 -6.88 20.38
CA MET A 147 -3.25 -6.89 21.19
C MET A 147 -2.36 -5.65 20.95
N ILE A 148 -2.34 -5.08 19.74
CA ILE A 148 -1.50 -3.90 19.42
C ILE A 148 -1.76 -2.71 20.37
N PRO A 149 -3.00 -2.21 20.56
CA PRO A 149 -3.25 -1.10 21.49
C PRO A 149 -2.99 -1.50 22.95
N LEU A 150 -3.23 -2.75 23.32
CA LEU A 150 -2.94 -3.27 24.65
C LEU A 150 -1.44 -3.28 24.94
N MET A 151 -0.61 -3.76 23.98
CA MET A 151 0.85 -3.74 24.07
C MET A 151 1.39 -2.32 24.22
N ARG A 152 0.88 -1.35 23.45
CA ARG A 152 1.27 0.06 23.58
C ARG A 152 0.98 0.63 24.97
N LYS A 153 -0.19 0.29 25.53
CA LYS A 153 -0.55 0.72 26.88
C LYS A 153 0.38 0.09 27.92
N ARG A 154 0.66 -1.20 27.78
CA ARG A 154 1.52 -1.95 28.71
C ARG A 154 2.96 -1.47 28.66
N TYR A 155 3.47 -1.22 27.44
CA TYR A 155 4.81 -0.65 27.27
C TYR A 155 4.95 0.69 28.01
N ARG A 156 3.97 1.59 27.89
CA ARG A 156 3.98 2.85 28.63
C ARG A 156 4.02 2.64 30.14
N GLN A 157 3.22 1.74 30.67
CA GLN A 157 3.21 1.44 32.11
C GLN A 157 4.56 0.91 32.60
N ILE A 158 5.18 -0.01 31.84
CA ILE A 158 6.51 -0.55 32.15
C ILE A 158 7.56 0.56 32.09
N HIS A 159 7.52 1.38 31.06
CA HIS A 159 8.44 2.49 30.89
C HIS A 159 8.34 3.50 32.04
N GLU A 160 7.13 3.93 32.39
CA GLU A 160 6.87 4.87 33.50
C GLU A 160 7.32 4.27 34.84
N ALA A 161 7.04 3.00 35.09
CA ALA A 161 7.48 2.31 36.30
C ALA A 161 9.01 2.23 36.39
N GLN A 162 9.69 1.90 35.29
CA GLN A 162 11.15 1.86 35.26
C GLN A 162 11.80 3.24 35.39
N MET A 163 11.18 4.26 34.78
CA MET A 163 11.61 5.65 34.95
C MET A 163 11.52 6.10 36.45
N GLY A 164 10.44 5.73 37.13
CA GLY A 164 10.27 5.99 38.54
C GLY A 164 11.32 5.32 39.43
N LEU A 165 11.76 4.12 39.08
CA LEU A 165 12.80 3.38 39.84
C LEU A 165 14.20 3.92 39.63
N ARG A 166 14.48 4.63 38.53
CA ARG A 166 15.84 5.09 38.18
C ARG A 166 16.31 6.32 38.93
N GLY A 167 15.42 7.10 39.57
CA GLY A 167 15.79 8.37 40.20
C GLY A 167 16.41 9.39 39.22
N ALA A 168 16.84 10.54 39.72
CA ALA A 168 17.40 11.65 38.93
C ALA A 168 18.82 11.42 38.36
N GLY A 169 19.36 10.22 38.40
CA GLY A 169 20.68 9.87 37.86
C GLY A 169 20.70 9.80 36.34
N ASN A 170 20.84 10.94 35.69
CA ASN A 170 20.92 11.05 34.23
C ASN A 170 22.30 10.63 33.72
N ARG A 171 22.50 9.35 33.41
CA ARG A 171 23.63 8.87 32.62
C ARG A 171 23.24 8.74 31.18
N ASN A 172 23.80 9.59 30.30
CA ASN A 172 23.45 9.74 28.89
C ASN A 172 24.19 8.78 27.95
N GLY A 173 24.62 7.60 28.43
CA GLY A 173 25.31 6.61 27.60
C GLY A 173 24.35 5.90 26.62
N ILE A 174 24.74 5.77 25.32
CA ILE A 174 23.97 5.03 24.32
C ILE A 174 23.80 3.56 24.74
N PHE A 175 24.85 2.93 25.29
CA PHE A 175 24.81 1.56 25.79
C PHE A 175 23.82 1.38 26.95
N GLU A 176 23.70 2.36 27.81
CA GLU A 176 22.79 2.34 28.96
C GLU A 176 21.33 2.46 28.48
N LYS A 177 21.07 3.30 27.47
CA LYS A 177 19.74 3.38 26.82
C LYS A 177 19.34 2.05 26.17
N ILE A 178 20.27 1.38 25.50
CA ILE A 178 20.01 0.04 24.89
C ILE A 178 19.73 -0.98 26.00
N GLY A 179 20.50 -1.01 27.08
CA GLY A 179 20.26 -1.91 28.21
C GLY A 179 18.87 -1.71 28.84
N HIS A 180 18.45 -0.46 29.00
CA HIS A 180 17.10 -0.15 29.47
C HIS A 180 16.00 -0.60 28.55
N PHE A 181 16.14 -0.31 27.25
CA PHE A 181 15.19 -0.80 26.26
C PHE A 181 15.09 -2.34 26.27
N THR A 182 16.21 -3.04 26.40
CA THR A 182 16.24 -4.50 26.48
C THR A 182 15.48 -5.01 27.70
N ASN A 183 15.63 -4.38 28.85
CA ASN A 183 14.92 -4.76 30.07
C ASN A 183 13.41 -4.50 29.98
N GLU A 184 13.01 -3.34 29.44
CA GLU A 184 11.60 -3.01 29.18
C GLU A 184 10.96 -4.01 28.21
N PHE A 185 11.69 -4.33 27.14
CA PHE A 185 11.25 -5.25 26.12
C PHE A 185 11.14 -6.69 26.66
N SER A 186 12.11 -7.15 27.43
CA SER A 186 12.08 -8.46 28.11
C SER A 186 10.86 -8.58 29.03
N THR A 187 10.59 -7.57 29.84
CA THR A 187 9.41 -7.52 30.72
C THR A 187 8.12 -7.57 29.92
N LEU A 188 8.06 -6.84 28.79
CA LEU A 188 6.90 -6.83 27.91
C LEU A 188 6.65 -8.21 27.27
N ILE A 189 7.72 -8.90 26.82
CA ILE A 189 7.63 -10.25 26.27
C ILE A 189 7.11 -11.23 27.33
N THR A 190 7.69 -11.23 28.54
CA THR A 190 7.26 -12.11 29.63
C THR A 190 5.77 -11.95 29.93
N TRP A 191 5.33 -10.71 30.08
CA TRP A 191 3.92 -10.40 30.29
C TRP A 191 3.05 -10.84 29.10
N SER A 192 3.53 -10.67 27.87
CA SER A 192 2.79 -11.08 26.67
C SER A 192 2.59 -12.58 26.59
N LEU A 193 3.62 -13.37 26.94
CA LEU A 193 3.55 -14.83 26.98
C LEU A 193 2.55 -15.31 28.05
N GLU A 194 2.61 -14.75 29.25
CA GLU A 194 1.69 -15.04 30.35
C GLU A 194 0.24 -14.73 29.95
N SER A 195 -0.01 -13.51 29.44
CA SER A 195 -1.34 -13.12 28.96
C SER A 195 -1.86 -13.98 27.81
N SER A 196 -0.97 -14.47 26.94
CA SER A 196 -1.34 -15.38 25.86
C SER A 196 -1.78 -16.75 26.35
N MET A 197 -1.09 -17.27 27.39
CA MET A 197 -1.49 -18.54 28.02
C MET A 197 -2.85 -18.43 28.74
N GLU A 198 -3.07 -17.37 29.51
CA GLU A 198 -4.36 -17.10 30.14
C GLU A 198 -5.49 -16.98 29.10
N THR A 199 -5.22 -16.26 28.00
CA THR A 199 -6.17 -16.11 26.90
C THR A 199 -6.50 -17.47 26.28
N SER A 200 -5.49 -18.31 26.04
CA SER A 200 -5.67 -19.66 25.47
C SER A 200 -6.57 -20.55 26.36
N ILE A 201 -6.31 -20.59 27.67
CA ILE A 201 -7.11 -21.33 28.63
C ILE A 201 -8.56 -20.81 28.66
N SER A 202 -8.73 -19.50 28.68
CA SER A 202 -10.05 -18.86 28.62
C SER A 202 -10.81 -19.16 27.33
N MET A 203 -10.11 -19.26 26.20
CA MET A 203 -10.71 -19.62 24.92
C MET A 203 -11.13 -21.11 24.89
N GLU A 204 -10.27 -21.97 25.36
CA GLU A 204 -10.57 -23.43 25.46
C GLU A 204 -11.82 -23.67 26.30
N SER A 205 -11.92 -23.03 27.47
CA SER A 205 -13.10 -23.16 28.36
C SER A 205 -14.39 -22.63 27.73
N ARG A 206 -14.30 -21.71 26.76
CA ARG A 206 -15.45 -21.20 25.98
C ARG A 206 -15.78 -22.04 24.74
N GLY A 207 -15.12 -23.18 24.55
CA GLY A 207 -15.35 -24.07 23.41
C GLY A 207 -14.80 -23.57 22.07
N TYR A 208 -13.74 -22.73 22.07
CA TYR A 208 -13.08 -22.39 20.85
C TYR A 208 -12.44 -23.62 20.20
N GLY A 209 -12.67 -23.79 18.88
CA GLY A 209 -12.19 -24.96 18.13
C GLY A 209 -13.25 -26.00 17.86
N LEU A 210 -14.43 -25.93 18.49
CA LEU A 210 -15.56 -26.84 18.22
C LEU A 210 -16.15 -26.58 16.82
N LYS A 211 -16.63 -27.63 16.16
CA LYS A 211 -17.32 -27.55 14.85
C LYS A 211 -18.66 -26.81 14.99
N GLY A 212 -19.04 -26.05 13.94
CA GLY A 212 -20.35 -25.36 13.90
C GLY A 212 -20.30 -23.89 14.30
N ARG A 213 -19.11 -23.30 14.41
CA ARG A 213 -18.95 -21.87 14.71
C ARG A 213 -19.49 -21.00 13.59
N THR A 214 -20.36 -20.04 13.91
CA THR A 214 -20.82 -18.98 13.02
C THR A 214 -20.01 -17.72 13.25
N SER A 215 -19.70 -16.98 12.18
CA SER A 215 -19.07 -15.66 12.27
C SER A 215 -20.10 -14.55 12.08
N PHE A 216 -20.06 -13.52 12.93
CA PHE A 216 -20.89 -12.34 12.74
C PHE A 216 -20.31 -11.48 11.62
N ASN A 217 -21.00 -11.47 10.45
CA ASN A 217 -20.58 -10.72 9.27
C ASN A 217 -21.18 -9.32 9.29
N ARG A 218 -20.33 -8.29 9.41
CA ARG A 218 -20.76 -6.89 9.40
C ARG A 218 -21.04 -6.37 7.98
N PHE A 219 -20.38 -6.95 6.97
CA PHE A 219 -20.51 -6.54 5.58
C PHE A 219 -21.47 -7.48 4.84
N ARG A 220 -22.48 -6.90 4.17
CA ARG A 220 -23.43 -7.65 3.34
C ARG A 220 -23.12 -7.37 1.88
N PHE A 221 -22.94 -8.41 1.10
CA PHE A 221 -22.75 -8.32 -0.35
C PHE A 221 -24.09 -7.94 -1.01
N THR A 222 -24.10 -6.86 -1.76
CA THR A 222 -25.29 -6.35 -2.45
C THR A 222 -25.20 -6.60 -3.94
N LEU A 223 -26.35 -6.62 -4.65
CA LEU A 223 -26.37 -6.73 -6.11
C LEU A 223 -25.60 -5.59 -6.80
N LYS A 224 -25.54 -4.41 -6.16
CA LYS A 224 -24.74 -3.26 -6.64
C LYS A 224 -23.25 -3.58 -6.63
N ASP A 225 -22.76 -4.25 -5.58
CA ASP A 225 -21.36 -4.66 -5.50
C ASP A 225 -20.99 -5.67 -6.58
N ALA A 226 -21.89 -6.66 -6.84
CA ALA A 226 -21.73 -7.64 -7.92
C ALA A 226 -21.63 -6.96 -9.29
N PHE A 227 -22.54 -6.04 -9.57
CA PHE A 227 -22.56 -5.30 -10.84
C PHE A 227 -21.29 -4.45 -11.02
N THR A 228 -20.85 -3.77 -9.95
CA THR A 228 -19.61 -2.99 -9.97
C THR A 228 -18.39 -3.87 -10.26
N ILE A 229 -18.28 -5.04 -9.62
CA ILE A 229 -17.18 -5.99 -9.87
C ILE A 229 -17.19 -6.48 -11.32
N ILE A 230 -18.35 -6.79 -11.89
CA ILE A 230 -18.47 -7.24 -13.27
C ILE A 230 -17.98 -6.14 -14.22
N ILE A 231 -18.42 -4.90 -14.04
CA ILE A 231 -17.96 -3.75 -14.84
C ILE A 231 -16.44 -3.61 -14.73
N MET A 232 -15.87 -3.64 -13.52
CA MET A 232 -14.42 -3.53 -13.30
C MET A 232 -13.65 -4.62 -14.03
N LEU A 233 -14.14 -5.87 -14.02
CA LEU A 233 -13.51 -6.98 -14.72
C LEU A 233 -13.58 -6.82 -16.23
N VAL A 234 -14.71 -6.35 -16.76
CA VAL A 234 -14.85 -6.06 -18.19
C VAL A 234 -13.87 -4.95 -18.61
N CYS A 235 -13.82 -3.83 -17.87
CA CYS A 235 -12.88 -2.75 -18.13
C CYS A 235 -11.42 -3.24 -18.06
N PHE A 236 -11.09 -4.07 -17.07
CA PHE A 236 -9.76 -4.67 -16.93
C PHE A 236 -9.38 -5.53 -18.14
N VAL A 237 -10.28 -6.39 -18.60
CA VAL A 237 -10.04 -7.24 -19.77
C VAL A 237 -9.84 -6.39 -21.02
N MET A 238 -10.68 -5.35 -21.21
CA MET A 238 -10.55 -4.40 -22.33
C MET A 238 -9.21 -3.64 -22.28
N ALA A 239 -8.70 -3.31 -21.11
CA ALA A 239 -7.41 -2.66 -20.94
C ALA A 239 -6.22 -3.62 -21.15
N ILE A 240 -6.30 -4.86 -20.66
CA ILE A 240 -5.18 -5.80 -20.69
C ILE A 240 -4.93 -6.43 -22.08
N ILE A 241 -5.99 -6.61 -22.89
CA ILE A 241 -5.86 -7.20 -24.24
C ILE A 241 -4.86 -6.43 -25.12
N PRO A 242 -4.97 -5.10 -25.30
CA PRO A 242 -4.03 -4.35 -26.12
C PRO A 242 -2.64 -4.23 -25.47
N ILE A 243 -2.54 -4.28 -24.13
CA ILE A 243 -1.28 -4.31 -23.40
C ILE A 243 -0.56 -5.64 -23.67
N ALA A 244 -1.23 -6.76 -23.48
CA ALA A 244 -0.68 -8.11 -23.71
C ALA A 244 -0.33 -8.35 -25.20
N GLY A 245 -1.13 -7.83 -26.11
CA GLY A 245 -0.89 -7.85 -27.56
C GLY A 245 0.24 -6.93 -28.03
N ARG A 246 0.94 -6.23 -27.13
CA ARG A 246 1.99 -5.24 -27.42
C ARG A 246 1.54 -4.10 -28.37
N LYS A 247 0.26 -3.93 -28.60
CA LYS A 247 -0.28 -2.86 -29.45
C LYS A 247 -0.11 -1.46 -28.82
N LEU A 248 0.04 -1.39 -27.51
CA LEU A 248 0.30 -0.18 -26.71
C LEU A 248 1.75 -0.10 -26.20
N ALA A 249 2.64 -0.98 -26.69
CA ALA A 249 4.02 -0.94 -26.27
C ALA A 249 4.71 0.32 -26.82
N VAL A 250 5.36 1.04 -25.93
CA VAL A 250 6.23 2.16 -26.27
C VAL A 250 7.66 1.71 -25.96
N TYR A 251 8.51 1.71 -26.99
CA TYR A 251 9.92 1.41 -26.84
C TYR A 251 10.71 2.71 -26.74
N TYR A 252 11.41 2.89 -25.64
CA TYR A 252 12.18 4.12 -25.36
C TYR A 252 13.66 3.99 -25.73
N LEU A 253 14.16 2.76 -25.82
CA LEU A 253 15.58 2.46 -26.09
C LEU A 253 15.71 1.46 -27.26
N PRO A 254 16.63 1.63 -28.20
CA PRO A 254 17.56 2.74 -28.38
C PRO A 254 16.94 3.98 -29.04
N MET A 255 15.75 3.89 -29.63
CA MET A 255 14.95 4.96 -30.22
C MET A 255 13.52 4.94 -29.68
N ILE A 256 12.88 6.09 -29.63
CA ILE A 256 11.49 6.20 -29.18
C ILE A 256 10.56 5.83 -30.34
N TYR A 257 9.92 4.66 -30.22
CA TYR A 257 8.88 4.22 -31.15
C TYR A 257 7.53 4.16 -30.45
N PHE A 258 6.59 4.97 -30.96
CA PHE A 258 5.18 4.88 -30.56
C PHE A 258 4.44 3.95 -31.51
N THR A 259 3.84 2.90 -31.00
CA THR A 259 2.88 2.13 -31.75
C THR A 259 1.63 2.99 -31.95
N LYS A 260 1.09 3.09 -33.18
CA LYS A 260 -0.08 3.93 -33.47
C LYS A 260 -1.23 3.52 -32.54
N LEU A 261 -1.79 4.50 -31.82
CA LEU A 261 -3.00 4.32 -31.02
C LEU A 261 -4.16 3.98 -31.97
N GLY A 262 -4.50 2.71 -32.11
CA GLY A 262 -5.73 2.26 -32.77
C GLY A 262 -6.95 2.48 -31.84
N ILE A 263 -8.14 2.18 -32.37
CA ILE A 263 -9.41 2.26 -31.61
C ILE A 263 -9.32 1.47 -30.29
N GLU A 264 -8.62 0.33 -30.30
CA GLU A 264 -8.39 -0.51 -29.11
C GLU A 264 -7.56 0.21 -28.02
N GLY A 265 -6.61 1.06 -28.41
CA GLY A 265 -5.82 1.86 -27.48
C GLY A 265 -6.65 2.95 -26.82
N VAL A 266 -7.56 3.59 -27.54
CA VAL A 266 -8.48 4.59 -27.00
C VAL A 266 -9.44 3.95 -25.99
N LEU A 267 -9.95 2.77 -26.29
CA LEU A 267 -10.82 2.01 -25.37
C LEU A 267 -10.08 1.60 -24.09
N ALA A 268 -8.81 1.21 -24.19
CA ALA A 268 -8.01 0.86 -23.03
C ALA A 268 -7.72 2.05 -22.09
N VAL A 269 -7.64 3.26 -22.66
CA VAL A 269 -7.46 4.50 -21.87
C VAL A 269 -8.76 4.93 -21.19
N ALA A 270 -9.91 4.62 -21.83
CA ALA A 270 -11.23 4.97 -21.32
C ALA A 270 -11.77 3.98 -20.27
N ALA A 271 -11.24 2.75 -20.25
CA ALA A 271 -11.64 1.68 -19.30
C ALA A 271 -11.03 1.90 -17.92
#